data_cd04f55c0a8a950cce041ad7473cae39
#
_entry.id   cd04f55c0a8a950cce041ad7473cae39
#
_cell.length_a   1.000
_cell.length_b   1.000
_cell.length_c   1.000
_cell.angle_alpha   90.00
_cell.angle_beta   90.00
_cell.angle_gamma   90.00
#
_symmetry.space_group_name_H-M   'P 1'
#
loop_
_entity.id
_entity.type
_entity.pdbx_description
1 polymer ?
#
loop_
_entity_poly.entity_id
_entity_poly.type
_entity_poly.pdbx_seq_one_letter_code
_entity_poly.pdbx_strand_id
1 'polypeptide(L)' 'MNKKGKITQIIGAVVDVNFENDLPEIYTALEASNGGNKLILEVAQHLGENDVRTIAMD' A
#
# COMPACT_ATOMS: atom_id res chain seq x y z
N MET A 1 1.76 -4.15 -16.33
CA MET A 1 2.97 -3.63 -15.70
C MET A 1 2.82 -3.60 -14.19
N ASN A 2 3.78 -4.14 -13.48
CA ASN A 2 3.67 -4.20 -12.03
C ASN A 2 4.13 -2.91 -11.39
N LYS A 3 3.32 -2.42 -10.45
CA LYS A 3 3.70 -1.28 -9.63
C LYS A 3 4.19 -1.84 -8.31
N LYS A 4 5.39 -1.48 -7.95
CA LYS A 4 5.97 -1.94 -6.70
C LYS A 4 6.21 -0.78 -5.78
N GLY A 5 5.82 -0.94 -4.54
CA GLY A 5 6.03 0.07 -3.53
C GLY A 5 6.77 -0.50 -2.34
N LYS A 6 7.12 0.38 -1.45
CA LYS A 6 7.84 0.02 -0.24
C LYS A 6 7.04 0.50 0.94
N ILE A 7 6.79 -0.40 1.89
CA ILE A 7 6.06 -0.03 3.11
C ILE A 7 6.95 0.87 3.95
N THR A 8 6.43 2.04 4.32
CA THR A 8 7.19 3.01 5.09
C THR A 8 6.73 3.09 6.54
N GLN A 9 5.46 2.74 6.81
CA GLN A 9 4.95 2.87 8.17
C GLN A 9 3.74 1.97 8.34
N ILE A 10 3.63 1.34 9.51
CA ILE A 10 2.49 0.52 9.85
C ILE A 10 2.00 0.93 11.21
N ILE A 11 0.72 1.33 11.29
CA ILE A 11 0.09 1.67 12.55
C ILE A 11 -1.25 0.95 12.59
N GLY A 12 -1.36 -0.11 13.39
CA GLY A 12 -2.56 -0.93 13.40
C GLY A 12 -2.85 -1.48 12.02
N ALA A 13 -4.02 -1.24 11.50
CA ALA A 13 -4.40 -1.69 10.17
C ALA A 13 -4.02 -0.70 9.08
N VAL A 14 -3.43 0.44 9.44
CA VAL A 14 -3.05 1.47 8.47
C VAL A 14 -1.62 1.21 8.02
N VAL A 15 -1.42 1.10 6.72
CA VAL A 15 -0.12 0.80 6.14
C VAL A 15 0.19 1.86 5.09
N ASP A 16 1.27 2.60 5.29
CA ASP A 16 1.70 3.61 4.33
C ASP A 16 2.75 3.02 3.41
N VAL A 17 2.63 3.30 2.11
CA VAL A 17 3.48 2.72 1.08
C VAL A 17 3.99 3.83 0.18
N ASN A 18 5.27 3.79 -0.13
CA ASN A 18 5.89 4.73 -1.06
C ASN A 18 6.10 4.05 -2.40
N PHE A 19 5.72 4.73 -3.48
CA PHE A 19 5.92 4.26 -4.84
C PHE A 19 6.85 5.21 -5.56
N GLU A 20 7.82 4.66 -6.31
CA GLU A 20 8.77 5.51 -7.03
C GLU A 20 8.16 6.16 -8.25
N ASN A 21 7.24 5.47 -8.90
CA ASN A 21 6.67 5.93 -10.14
C ASN A 21 5.17 6.14 -10.01
N ASP A 22 4.39 5.40 -10.79
CA ASP A 22 2.95 5.59 -10.82
C ASP A 22 2.32 5.18 -9.51
N LEU A 23 1.44 6.03 -9.02
CA LEU A 23 0.68 5.72 -7.82
C LEU A 23 -0.55 4.89 -8.18
N PRO A 24 -0.90 3.91 -7.33
CA PRO A 24 -2.18 3.22 -7.51
C PRO A 24 -3.32 4.16 -7.20
N GLU A 25 -4.44 3.90 -7.84
CA GLU A 25 -5.63 4.71 -7.63
C GLU A 25 -6.30 4.33 -6.32
N ILE A 26 -7.11 5.27 -5.82
CA ILE A 26 -7.92 5.03 -4.62
C ILE A 26 -8.77 3.79 -4.87
N TYR A 27 -8.92 2.97 -3.85
CA TYR A 27 -9.66 1.70 -3.84
C TYR A 27 -8.96 0.56 -4.58
N THR A 28 -7.78 0.79 -5.12
CA THR A 28 -7.00 -0.29 -5.71
C THR A 28 -6.54 -1.25 -4.61
N ALA A 29 -6.58 -2.54 -4.89
CA ALA A 29 -6.09 -3.55 -3.96
C ALA A 29 -4.62 -3.83 -4.26
N LEU A 30 -3.80 -3.81 -3.24
CA LEU A 30 -2.38 -4.12 -3.33
C LEU A 30 -2.10 -5.41 -2.57
N GLU A 31 -1.10 -6.16 -3.02
CA GLU A 31 -0.66 -7.36 -2.31
C GLU A 31 0.64 -7.09 -1.60
N ALA A 32 0.73 -7.56 -0.37
CA ALA A 32 1.96 -7.53 0.39
C ALA A 32 2.24 -8.90 0.95
N SER A 33 3.52 -9.24 1.10
CA SER A 33 3.91 -10.49 1.72
C SER A 33 4.46 -10.23 3.11
N ASN A 34 4.07 -11.07 4.04
CA ASN A 34 4.55 -10.95 5.41
C ASN A 34 4.83 -12.33 5.95
N GLY A 35 6.10 -12.76 5.85
CA GLY A 35 6.48 -14.05 6.38
C GLY A 35 5.76 -15.22 5.74
N GLY A 36 5.53 -15.15 4.43
CA GLY A 36 4.83 -16.21 3.72
C GLY A 36 3.33 -16.04 3.66
N ASN A 37 2.79 -15.06 4.37
CA ASN A 37 1.37 -14.75 4.33
C ASN A 37 1.12 -13.62 3.36
N LYS A 38 0.00 -13.71 2.65
CA LYS A 38 -0.42 -12.63 1.78
C LYS A 38 -1.35 -11.70 2.53
N LEU A 39 -1.14 -10.41 2.29
CA LEU A 39 -1.96 -9.38 2.89
C LEU A 39 -2.49 -8.50 1.77
N ILE A 40 -3.77 -8.19 1.83
CA ILE A 40 -4.38 -7.30 0.86
C ILE A 40 -4.53 -5.93 1.50
N LEU A 41 -4.05 -4.91 0.77
CA LEU A 41 -4.11 -3.53 1.24
C LEU A 41 -4.97 -2.75 0.27
N GLU A 42 -5.95 -2.04 0.79
CA GLU A 42 -6.80 -1.19 -0.05
C GLU A 42 -6.31 0.25 0.04
N VAL A 43 -6.05 0.86 -1.12
CA VAL A 43 -5.59 2.24 -1.15
C VAL A 43 -6.73 3.15 -0.72
N ALA A 44 -6.52 3.89 0.35
CA ALA A 44 -7.56 4.76 0.91
C ALA A 44 -7.31 6.23 0.61
N GLN A 45 -6.04 6.63 0.46
CA GLN A 45 -5.72 8.05 0.35
C GLN A 45 -4.33 8.22 -0.25
N HIS A 46 -4.17 9.22 -1.11
CA HIS A 46 -2.86 9.65 -1.56
C HIS A 46 -2.37 10.74 -0.60
N LEU A 47 -1.12 10.57 -0.13
CA LEU A 47 -0.56 11.49 0.85
C LEU A 47 0.34 12.55 0.25
N GLY A 48 0.63 12.44 -1.05
CA GLY A 48 1.59 13.33 -1.70
C GLY A 48 2.96 12.71 -1.67
N GLU A 49 3.86 13.23 -2.51
CA GLU A 49 5.26 12.77 -2.60
C GLU A 49 5.36 11.26 -2.82
N ASN A 50 4.43 10.73 -3.60
CA ASN A 50 4.43 9.31 -3.99
C ASN A 50 4.10 8.36 -2.84
N ASP A 51 3.51 8.86 -1.76
CA ASP A 51 3.06 8.03 -0.66
C ASP A 51 1.57 7.82 -0.74
N VAL A 52 1.14 6.60 -0.43
CA VAL A 52 -0.28 6.30 -0.32
C VAL A 52 -0.54 5.67 1.04
N ARG A 53 -1.72 5.94 1.56
CA ARG A 53 -2.19 5.31 2.79
C ARG A 53 -3.16 4.21 2.45
N THR A 54 -2.93 3.04 3.02
CA THR A 54 -3.77 1.88 2.75
C THR A 54 -4.33 1.33 4.05
N ILE A 55 -5.39 0.53 3.91
CA ILE A 55 -5.99 -0.17 5.02
C ILE A 55 -5.82 -1.66 4.76
N ALA A 56 -5.29 -2.37 5.73
CA ALA A 56 -5.11 -3.80 5.60
C ALA A 56 -6.46 -4.50 5.69
N MET A 57 -6.73 -5.31 4.68
CA MET A 57 -7.97 -6.07 4.59
C MET A 57 -7.65 -7.50 4.93
N ASP A 58 -7.95 -7.88 6.09
CA ASP A 58 -7.56 -9.19 6.57
C ASP A 58 -8.69 -10.20 6.49
#